data_626abc4f9c5943b1cd0a6b882ab1c127
#
_entry.id   626abc4f9c5943b1cd0a6b882ab1c127
#
_cell.length_a   1.000
_cell.length_b   1.000
_cell.length_c   1.000
_cell.angle_alpha   90.00
_cell.angle_beta   90.00
_cell.angle_gamma   90.00
#
_symmetry.space_group_name_H-M   'P 1'
#
loop_
_entity.id
_entity.type
_entity.pdbx_description
1 polymer ?
#
loop_
_entity_poly.entity_id
_entity_poly.type
_entity_poly.pdbx_seq_one_letter_code
_entity_poly.pdbx_strand_id
1 'polypeptide(L)'
;MRFELEGEWSSIVDAFRRMFEGLGVVNADAASVEFSSVAPSVATGIVLMRSGAMAANMPLHSIETVFTEVVFEEDLTALHLIGLHGSYTYRVPGELFDLRSR
;
A
#
# COMPACT_ATOMS: atom_id res chain seq x y z
N MET A 1 -2.17 12.21 4.53
CA MET A 1 -3.57 11.78 4.34
C MET A 1 -3.85 10.57 5.21
N ARG A 2 -4.86 10.66 6.03
CA ARG A 2 -5.22 9.62 6.98
C ARG A 2 -6.65 9.16 6.75
N PHE A 3 -6.86 7.85 6.64
CA PHE A 3 -8.16 7.26 6.34
C PHE A 3 -8.45 6.08 7.24
N GLU A 4 -9.73 5.90 7.58
CA GLU A 4 -10.19 4.70 8.25
C GLU A 4 -10.54 3.62 7.23
N LEU A 5 -10.08 2.40 7.46
CA LEU A 5 -10.29 1.29 6.54
C LEU A 5 -11.77 0.98 6.30
N GLU A 6 -12.57 0.96 7.35
CA GLU A 6 -13.99 0.63 7.21
C GLU A 6 -14.79 1.73 6.54
N GLY A 7 -14.58 2.97 6.96
CA GLY A 7 -15.46 4.08 6.55
C GLY A 7 -15.00 4.80 5.30
N GLU A 8 -13.72 4.68 4.93
CA GLU A 8 -13.13 5.49 3.88
C GLU A 8 -12.40 4.66 2.83
N TRP A 9 -12.90 3.45 2.58
CA TRP A 9 -12.24 2.52 1.67
C TRP A 9 -12.03 3.08 0.26
N SER A 10 -13.02 3.76 -0.30
CA SER A 10 -12.87 4.31 -1.64
C SER A 10 -11.78 5.38 -1.71
N SER A 11 -11.64 6.19 -0.66
CA SER A 11 -10.57 7.19 -0.57
C SER A 11 -9.21 6.52 -0.46
N ILE A 12 -9.12 5.41 0.27
CA ILE A 12 -7.90 4.61 0.40
C ILE A 12 -7.51 4.05 -0.96
N VAL A 13 -8.46 3.47 -1.70
CA VAL A 13 -8.19 2.93 -3.03
C VAL A 13 -7.68 4.02 -3.97
N ASP A 14 -8.29 5.19 -3.95
CA ASP A 14 -7.87 6.32 -4.80
C ASP A 14 -6.45 6.77 -4.47
N ALA A 15 -6.14 6.93 -3.18
CA ALA A 15 -4.80 7.33 -2.74
C ALA A 15 -3.77 6.25 -3.10
N PHE A 16 -4.13 4.99 -2.94
CA PHE A 16 -3.27 3.86 -3.28
C PHE A 16 -2.95 3.85 -4.77
N ARG A 17 -3.95 4.05 -5.62
CA ARG A 17 -3.73 4.12 -7.07
C ARG A 17 -2.82 5.28 -7.44
N ARG A 18 -2.98 6.43 -6.81
CA ARG A 18 -2.14 7.61 -7.05
C ARG A 18 -0.69 7.36 -6.63
N MET A 19 -0.52 6.71 -5.47
CA MET A 19 0.81 6.40 -4.95
C MET A 19 1.61 5.51 -5.89
N PHE A 20 0.96 4.53 -6.49
CA PHE A 20 1.62 3.53 -7.33
C PHE A 20 1.44 3.74 -8.83
N GLU A 21 0.84 4.87 -9.23
CA GLU A 21 0.66 5.19 -10.64
C GLU A 21 1.99 5.19 -11.39
N GLY A 22 2.05 4.42 -12.47
CA GLY A 22 3.25 4.31 -13.29
C GLY A 22 4.34 3.40 -12.73
N LEU A 23 4.15 2.86 -11.52
CA LEU A 23 5.17 2.03 -10.87
C LEU A 23 4.98 0.54 -11.08
N GLY A 24 3.80 0.12 -11.47
CA GLY A 24 3.47 -1.28 -11.67
C GLY A 24 1.98 -1.48 -11.84
N VAL A 25 1.49 -2.64 -11.42
CA VAL A 25 0.09 -3.01 -11.56
C VAL A 25 -0.66 -2.82 -10.25
N VAL A 26 -1.78 -2.11 -10.30
CA VAL A 26 -2.69 -1.95 -9.15
C VAL A 26 -4.01 -2.59 -9.48
N ASN A 27 -4.46 -3.49 -8.62
CA ASN A 27 -5.78 -4.12 -8.71
C ASN A 27 -6.56 -3.81 -7.45
N ALA A 28 -7.83 -3.51 -7.58
CA ALA A 28 -8.67 -3.21 -6.44
C ALA A 28 -10.09 -3.71 -6.65
N ASP A 29 -10.73 -4.12 -5.56
CA ASP A 29 -12.13 -4.47 -5.54
C ASP A 29 -12.75 -3.98 -4.22
N ALA A 30 -13.96 -4.43 -3.90
CA ALA A 30 -14.65 -4.00 -2.69
C ALA A 30 -13.99 -4.51 -1.40
N ALA A 31 -13.10 -5.49 -1.48
CA ALA A 31 -12.53 -6.16 -0.32
C ALA A 31 -11.02 -5.98 -0.20
N SER A 32 -10.30 -5.63 -1.27
CA SER A 32 -8.86 -5.53 -1.23
C SER A 32 -8.31 -4.57 -2.28
N VAL A 33 -7.09 -4.10 -2.06
CA VAL A 33 -6.31 -3.35 -3.04
C VAL A 33 -4.89 -3.88 -2.99
N GLU A 34 -4.27 -4.06 -4.16
CA GLU A 34 -2.91 -4.57 -4.22
C GLU A 34 -2.07 -3.86 -5.27
N PHE A 35 -0.78 -3.81 -5.01
CA PHE A 35 0.22 -3.33 -5.94
C PHE A 35 1.28 -4.40 -6.14
N SER A 36 1.72 -4.58 -7.40
CA SER A 36 2.85 -5.42 -7.74
C SER A 36 3.73 -4.69 -8.75
N SER A 37 5.02 -4.67 -8.50
CA SER A 37 5.99 -4.14 -9.45
C SER A 37 6.08 -5.07 -10.68
N VAL A 38 6.62 -4.52 -11.76
CA VAL A 38 6.76 -5.25 -13.04
C VAL A 38 8.25 -5.39 -13.37
N ALA A 39 8.67 -6.58 -13.77
CA ALA A 39 10.04 -6.79 -14.22
C ALA A 39 10.38 -5.81 -15.37
N PRO A 40 11.61 -5.28 -15.48
CA PRO A 40 12.79 -5.66 -14.69
C PRO A 40 12.98 -4.90 -13.38
N SER A 41 11.98 -4.15 -12.94
CA SER A 41 12.06 -3.42 -11.66
C SER A 41 12.20 -4.41 -10.49
N VAL A 42 12.74 -3.91 -9.38
CA VAL A 42 12.88 -4.71 -8.17
C VAL A 42 11.52 -5.29 -7.76
N ALA A 43 11.50 -6.57 -7.39
CA ALA A 43 10.26 -7.24 -7.01
C ALA A 43 9.77 -6.73 -5.67
N THR A 44 8.61 -6.09 -5.66
CA THR A 44 7.98 -5.59 -4.45
C THR A 44 6.47 -5.52 -4.65
N GLY A 45 5.73 -5.50 -3.56
CA GLY A 45 4.28 -5.37 -3.63
C GLY A 45 3.67 -5.35 -2.24
N ILE A 46 2.42 -4.98 -2.20
CA ILE A 46 1.64 -4.94 -0.97
C ILE A 46 0.17 -5.21 -1.28
N VAL A 47 -0.46 -6.01 -0.45
CA VAL A 47 -1.90 -6.26 -0.48
C VAL A 47 -2.49 -5.73 0.82
N LEU A 48 -3.50 -4.89 0.71
CA LEU A 48 -4.23 -4.38 1.87
C LEU A 48 -5.69 -4.79 1.74
N MET A 49 -6.20 -5.45 2.75
CA MET A 49 -7.59 -5.88 2.79
C MET A 49 -8.43 -4.91 3.61
N ARG A 50 -9.66 -4.69 3.18
CA ARG A 50 -10.58 -3.81 3.89
C ARG A 50 -10.84 -4.30 5.32
N SER A 51 -10.68 -5.60 5.57
CA SER A 51 -10.78 -6.17 6.91
C SER A 51 -9.67 -5.75 7.85
N GLY A 52 -8.60 -5.16 7.33
CA GLY A 52 -7.43 -4.76 8.12
C GLY A 52 -6.25 -5.71 8.02
N ALA A 53 -6.39 -6.81 7.30
CA ALA A 53 -5.28 -7.72 7.05
C ALA A 53 -4.37 -7.16 5.94
N MET A 54 -3.10 -7.54 5.94
CA MET A 54 -2.18 -7.13 4.88
C MET A 54 -1.12 -8.20 4.65
N ALA A 55 -0.52 -8.15 3.47
CA ALA A 55 0.66 -8.93 3.15
C ALA A 55 1.57 -8.07 2.27
N ALA A 56 2.88 -8.16 2.47
CA ALA A 56 3.84 -7.45 1.66
C ALA A 56 4.73 -8.47 0.96
N ASN A 57 4.97 -8.23 -0.33
CA ASN A 57 5.81 -9.10 -1.14
C ASN A 57 7.27 -8.65 -1.02
N MET A 58 7.77 -8.69 0.19
CA MET A 58 9.16 -8.44 0.54
C MET A 58 9.59 -9.62 1.41
N PRO A 59 10.86 -9.76 1.79
CA PRO A 59 11.24 -10.86 2.67
C PRO A 59 10.68 -10.69 4.08
N LEU A 60 9.43 -10.28 4.14
CA LEU A 60 8.67 -10.10 5.36
C LEU A 60 7.52 -11.07 5.36
N HIS A 61 7.21 -11.57 6.53
CA HIS A 61 6.09 -12.47 6.70
C HIS A 61 4.79 -11.68 6.75
N SER A 62 3.69 -12.38 6.54
CA SER A 62 2.37 -11.80 6.77
C SER A 62 2.28 -11.31 8.21
N ILE A 63 1.70 -10.13 8.37
CA ILE A 63 1.53 -9.55 9.70
C ILE A 63 0.14 -9.91 10.20
N GLU A 64 0.09 -10.50 11.39
CA GLU A 64 -1.18 -10.97 11.96
C GLU A 64 -1.98 -9.86 12.64
N THR A 65 -1.45 -8.66 12.73
CA THR A 65 -2.14 -7.52 13.32
C THR A 65 -3.24 -7.03 12.40
N VAL A 66 -4.39 -6.71 12.98
CA VAL A 66 -5.49 -6.08 12.25
C VAL A 66 -5.29 -4.58 12.28
N PHE A 67 -5.21 -3.95 11.12
CA PHE A 67 -5.06 -2.52 11.00
C PHE A 67 -6.43 -1.84 10.84
N THR A 68 -6.54 -0.62 11.32
CA THR A 68 -7.78 0.14 11.28
C THR A 68 -7.65 1.44 10.50
N GLU A 69 -6.43 1.95 10.36
CA GLU A 69 -6.17 3.21 9.68
C GLU A 69 -5.02 3.09 8.71
N VAL A 70 -5.05 3.92 7.68
CA VAL A 70 -3.96 4.05 6.71
C VAL A 70 -3.58 5.52 6.62
N VAL A 71 -2.28 5.80 6.73
CA VAL A 71 -1.75 7.15 6.54
C VAL A 71 -0.82 7.14 5.34
N PHE A 72 -1.14 7.93 4.33
CA PHE A 72 -0.26 8.14 3.17
C PHE A 72 0.57 9.39 3.41
N GLU A 73 1.87 9.31 3.17
CA GLU A 73 2.71 10.50 3.22
C GLU A 73 2.34 11.44 2.07
N GLU A 74 2.49 12.74 2.26
CA GLU A 74 2.08 13.74 1.27
C GLU A 74 2.80 13.59 -0.06
N ASP A 75 4.05 13.16 -0.04
CA ASP A 75 4.83 12.91 -1.25
C ASP A 75 4.57 11.53 -1.87
N LEU A 76 3.69 10.74 -1.25
CA LEU A 76 3.33 9.41 -1.70
C LEU A 76 4.53 8.45 -1.83
N THR A 77 5.50 8.58 -0.93
CA THR A 77 6.66 7.69 -0.89
C THR A 77 6.50 6.53 0.07
N ALA A 78 5.52 6.62 0.98
CA ALA A 78 5.26 5.58 1.97
C ALA A 78 3.81 5.63 2.41
N LEU A 79 3.33 4.48 2.89
CA LEU A 79 2.07 4.41 3.62
C LEU A 79 2.32 3.71 4.95
N HIS A 80 1.56 4.11 5.94
CA HIS A 80 1.63 3.57 7.29
C HIS A 80 0.31 2.94 7.64
N LEU A 81 0.35 1.68 8.05
CA LEU A 81 -0.82 0.96 8.54
C LEU A 81 -0.79 1.02 10.07
N ILE A 82 -1.89 1.43 10.67
CA ILE A 82 -1.97 1.63 12.11
C ILE A 82 -3.07 0.75 12.67
N GLY A 83 -2.73 0.00 13.71
CA GLY A 83 -3.67 -0.85 14.43
C GLY A 83 -3.52 -0.67 15.92
N LEU A 84 -4.39 -1.35 16.68
CA LEU A 84 -4.40 -1.26 18.13
C LEU A 84 -3.10 -1.78 18.75
N HIS A 85 -2.51 -2.81 18.17
CA HIS A 85 -1.35 -3.51 18.72
C HIS A 85 -0.07 -3.29 17.94
N GLY A 86 -0.05 -2.39 16.97
CA GLY A 86 1.16 -2.12 16.22
C GLY A 86 0.92 -1.35 14.95
N SER A 87 2.01 -1.10 14.24
CA SER A 87 1.96 -0.40 12.96
C SER A 87 2.95 -1.04 12.00
N TYR A 88 2.73 -0.79 10.70
CA TYR A 88 3.61 -1.24 9.64
C TYR A 88 3.76 -0.13 8.62
N THR A 89 4.99 0.10 8.16
CA THR A 89 5.26 1.08 7.11
C THR A 89 5.72 0.36 5.85
N TYR A 90 5.02 0.61 4.74
CA TYR A 90 5.50 0.24 3.41
C TYR A 90 6.10 1.47 2.76
N ARG A 91 7.37 1.37 2.40
CA ARG A 91 8.07 2.45 1.70
C ARG A 91 8.37 2.00 0.29
N VAL A 92 8.01 2.83 -0.67
CA VAL A 92 8.29 2.56 -2.08
C VAL A 92 9.81 2.49 -2.27
N PRO A 93 10.34 1.40 -2.84
CA PRO A 93 11.77 1.34 -3.15
C PRO A 93 12.20 2.51 -4.03
N GLY A 94 13.33 3.13 -3.68
CA GLY A 94 13.83 4.31 -4.40
C GLY A 94 14.01 4.07 -5.89
N GLU A 95 14.35 2.84 -6.27
CA GLU A 95 14.50 2.43 -7.66
C GLU A 95 13.25 2.67 -8.50
N LEU A 96 12.07 2.53 -7.89
CA LEU A 96 10.81 2.72 -8.60
C LEU A 96 10.48 4.18 -8.85
N PHE A 97 11.08 5.11 -8.11
CA PHE A 97 10.79 6.53 -8.30
C PHE A 97 11.23 7.06 -9.66
N ASP A 98 12.20 6.42 -10.28
CA ASP A 98 12.63 6.78 -11.63
C ASP A 98 11.49 6.61 -12.64
N LEU A 99 10.55 5.71 -12.37
CA LEU A 99 9.40 5.48 -13.24
C LEU A 99 8.39 6.62 -13.18
N ARG A 100 8.34 7.36 -12.06
CA ARG A 100 7.42 8.49 -11.90
C ARG A 100 7.79 9.69 -12.77
N SER A 101 9.03 9.81 -13.14
CA SER A 101 9.53 10.95 -13.93
C SER A 101 9.44 10.72 -15.44
N ARG A 102 8.87 9.62 -15.86
CA ARG A 102 8.75 9.25 -17.28
C ARG A 102 7.41 9.61 -17.89
#